data_7c8bdd0eca461b122237c43c57996fdf
#
_entry.id   7c8bdd0eca461b122237c43c57996fdf
#
_cell.length_a   1.000
_cell.length_b   1.000
_cell.length_c   1.000
_cell.angle_alpha   90.00
_cell.angle_beta   90.00
_cell.angle_gamma   90.00
#
_symmetry.space_group_name_H-M   'P 1'
#
loop_
_entity.id
_entity.type
_entity.pdbx_description
1 polymer ?
#
loop_
_entity_poly.entity_id
_entity_poly.type
_entity_poly.pdbx_seq_one_letter_code
_entity_poly.pdbx_strand_id
1 'polypeptide(L)'
;NSVEYIMRDVDMGWLLRYMHSTGASFFFLTVYLHMFRGVMYGSYQKPRELIWVFGMFVYLVMMAEGFMGYVLPWGQTSFWGAQVIISLFGAIPVIGEGLQEWIRGDFLISGITLNRFFALHVIALPLVLALLVVLHVLALHEVGSNNPDGIDIKKHVDEKGVPLDGVPFHPYFTVGKLPQVVLFLFVFCGVIFFMPEGGGYFLEHPNFEMANALKTPEHIAPTWYYGAFYSILRAIDFPIFFIEAKLGGFMAMGGAIAILFVLPWLDRSPVRSWRYKGWMSKFAIVIFAIAFAMLTYLGGQPVTALNGILAKIGTVIYFAFFLLMPWYTKIEKTKPVPERVPE
;
A
#
# COMPACT_ATOMS: atom_id res chain seq x y z
N ASN A 1 -13.51 24.33 -8.37
CA ASN A 1 -13.00 25.63 -8.85
C ASN A 1 -11.49 25.79 -8.62
N SER A 2 -10.92 25.53 -7.39
CA SER A 2 -9.47 25.75 -7.13
C SER A 2 -8.56 24.91 -8.01
N VAL A 3 -8.90 23.64 -8.25
CA VAL A 3 -8.12 22.75 -9.14
C VAL A 3 -8.16 23.25 -10.57
N GLU A 4 -9.32 23.68 -11.08
CA GLU A 4 -9.47 24.27 -12.41
C GLU A 4 -8.64 25.54 -12.55
N TYR A 5 -8.68 26.41 -11.55
CA TYR A 5 -7.86 27.62 -11.51
C TYR A 5 -6.36 27.31 -11.58
N ILE A 6 -5.90 26.33 -10.79
CA ILE A 6 -4.50 25.88 -10.84
C ILE A 6 -4.16 25.35 -12.23
N MET A 7 -5.04 24.54 -12.83
CA MET A 7 -4.78 23.93 -14.15
C MET A 7 -4.71 24.94 -15.27
N ARG A 8 -5.51 26.01 -15.22
CA ARG A 8 -5.74 26.91 -16.38
C ARG A 8 -5.08 28.29 -16.24
N ASP A 9 -5.07 28.85 -15.02
CA ASP A 9 -4.73 30.25 -14.79
C ASP A 9 -3.39 30.43 -14.05
N VAL A 10 -2.86 29.39 -13.43
CA VAL A 10 -1.56 29.44 -12.75
C VAL A 10 -0.46 28.99 -13.70
N ASP A 11 0.59 29.79 -13.81
CA ASP A 11 1.76 29.42 -14.61
C ASP A 11 2.35 28.07 -14.18
N MET A 12 2.48 27.12 -15.12
CA MET A 12 2.91 25.73 -14.86
C MET A 12 2.02 24.95 -13.88
N GLY A 13 0.83 25.46 -13.54
CA GLY A 13 -0.08 24.82 -12.61
C GLY A 13 -0.54 23.44 -13.05
N TRP A 14 -0.76 23.24 -14.37
CA TRP A 14 -1.03 21.93 -14.96
C TRP A 14 0.07 20.93 -14.68
N LEU A 15 1.33 21.33 -14.75
CA LEU A 15 2.48 20.46 -14.48
C LEU A 15 2.50 20.05 -13.00
N LEU A 16 2.33 21.01 -12.08
CA LEU A 16 2.24 20.72 -10.64
C LEU A 16 1.09 19.77 -10.33
N ARG A 17 -0.06 19.97 -10.95
CA ARG A 17 -1.23 19.09 -10.76
C ARG A 17 -0.95 17.67 -11.24
N TYR A 18 -0.39 17.50 -12.44
CA TYR A 18 -0.06 16.18 -12.96
C TYR A 18 1.08 15.51 -12.19
N MET A 19 2.11 16.27 -11.79
CA MET A 19 3.16 15.74 -10.91
C MET A 19 2.59 15.22 -9.59
N HIS A 20 1.61 15.92 -9.01
CA HIS A 20 1.01 15.53 -7.74
C HIS A 20 0.15 14.27 -7.90
N SER A 21 -0.77 14.23 -8.84
CA SER A 21 -1.67 13.08 -9.07
C SER A 21 -0.92 11.83 -9.53
N THR A 22 -0.02 11.97 -10.50
CA THR A 22 0.86 10.89 -10.95
C THR A 22 1.82 10.48 -9.84
N GLY A 23 2.34 11.45 -9.08
CA GLY A 23 3.21 11.21 -7.92
C GLY A 23 2.57 10.32 -6.88
N ALA A 24 1.30 10.52 -6.57
CA ALA A 24 0.55 9.65 -5.65
C ALA A 24 0.55 8.18 -6.14
N SER A 25 0.23 7.95 -7.42
CA SER A 25 0.26 6.61 -8.02
C SER A 25 1.66 5.98 -8.00
N PHE A 26 2.70 6.74 -8.35
CA PHE A 26 4.09 6.27 -8.33
C PHE A 26 4.59 6.01 -6.92
N PHE A 27 4.13 6.79 -5.94
CA PHE A 27 4.47 6.57 -4.54
C PHE A 27 3.93 5.21 -4.05
N PHE A 28 2.65 4.91 -4.31
CA PHE A 28 2.07 3.60 -3.98
C PHE A 28 2.75 2.46 -4.74
N LEU A 29 3.01 2.61 -6.04
CA LEU A 29 3.72 1.61 -6.82
C LEU A 29 5.10 1.29 -6.20
N THR A 30 5.86 2.32 -5.88
CA THR A 30 7.20 2.18 -5.28
C THR A 30 7.12 1.51 -3.90
N VAL A 31 6.14 1.88 -3.07
CA VAL A 31 5.97 1.28 -1.74
C VAL A 31 5.55 -0.19 -1.84
N TYR A 32 4.66 -0.56 -2.75
CA TYR A 32 4.32 -1.96 -2.99
C TYR A 32 5.54 -2.80 -3.42
N LEU A 33 6.35 -2.28 -4.34
CA LEU A 33 7.59 -2.94 -4.74
C LEU A 33 8.61 -3.01 -3.59
N HIS A 34 8.70 -1.95 -2.76
CA HIS A 34 9.55 -1.91 -1.58
C HIS A 34 9.12 -2.97 -0.54
N MET A 35 7.83 -3.07 -0.25
CA MET A 35 7.29 -4.09 0.66
C MET A 35 7.51 -5.50 0.12
N PHE A 36 7.22 -5.72 -1.17
CA PHE A 36 7.40 -7.02 -1.81
C PHE A 36 8.88 -7.46 -1.80
N ARG A 37 9.81 -6.54 -2.09
CA ARG A 37 11.25 -6.77 -1.95
C ARG A 37 11.60 -7.13 -0.50
N GLY A 38 11.02 -6.43 0.47
CA GLY A 38 11.18 -6.75 1.90
C GLY A 38 10.74 -8.18 2.23
N VAL A 39 9.60 -8.63 1.66
CA VAL A 39 9.11 -10.00 1.83
C VAL A 39 10.05 -11.02 1.19
N MET A 40 10.51 -10.77 -0.03
CA MET A 40 11.43 -11.69 -0.73
C MET A 40 12.77 -11.86 -0.02
N TYR A 41 13.31 -10.80 0.56
CA TYR A 41 14.61 -10.86 1.24
C TYR A 41 14.51 -11.20 2.73
N GLY A 42 13.29 -11.36 3.27
CA GLY A 42 13.06 -11.57 4.70
C GLY A 42 13.51 -10.38 5.55
N SER A 43 13.39 -9.16 5.01
CA SER A 43 13.83 -7.93 5.67
C SER A 43 12.95 -7.51 6.86
N TYR A 44 11.90 -8.27 7.14
CA TYR A 44 11.01 -8.12 8.28
C TYR A 44 11.36 -9.06 9.45
N GLN A 45 12.20 -10.09 9.22
CA GLN A 45 12.60 -11.04 10.25
C GLN A 45 13.62 -10.42 11.22
N LYS A 46 13.79 -11.07 12.40
CA LYS A 46 14.75 -10.66 13.42
C LYS A 46 16.12 -10.28 12.83
N PRO A 47 16.70 -9.16 13.27
CA PRO A 47 16.23 -8.20 14.29
C PRO A 47 15.50 -6.96 13.70
N ARG A 48 14.80 -7.11 12.56
CA ARG A 48 14.23 -6.01 11.76
C ARG A 48 12.72 -5.85 11.87
N GLU A 49 12.09 -6.48 12.89
CA GLU A 49 10.64 -6.42 13.10
C GLU A 49 10.15 -4.99 13.29
N LEU A 50 10.89 -4.16 14.03
CA LEU A 50 10.53 -2.78 14.30
C LEU A 50 10.57 -1.92 13.02
N ILE A 51 11.53 -2.19 12.12
CA ILE A 51 11.58 -1.53 10.80
C ILE A 51 10.29 -1.82 10.02
N TRP A 52 9.89 -3.10 10.00
CA TRP A 52 8.66 -3.50 9.32
C TRP A 52 7.43 -2.83 9.92
N VAL A 53 7.29 -2.83 11.23
CA VAL A 53 6.15 -2.22 11.92
C VAL A 53 6.06 -0.71 11.65
N PHE A 54 7.18 0.03 11.75
CA PHE A 54 7.17 1.45 11.36
C PHE A 54 6.83 1.65 9.88
N GLY A 55 7.35 0.78 9.00
CA GLY A 55 6.97 0.78 7.58
C GLY A 55 5.48 0.57 7.36
N MET A 56 4.85 -0.30 8.14
CA MET A 56 3.40 -0.52 8.09
C MET A 56 2.60 0.69 8.59
N PHE A 57 3.08 1.40 9.62
CA PHE A 57 2.45 2.67 10.03
C PHE A 57 2.61 3.75 8.95
N VAL A 58 3.79 3.85 8.31
CA VAL A 58 3.99 4.73 7.15
C VAL A 58 2.98 4.39 6.05
N TYR A 59 2.80 3.11 5.72
CA TYR A 59 1.84 2.66 4.72
C TYR A 59 0.39 3.01 5.08
N LEU A 60 0.00 2.81 6.34
CA LEU A 60 -1.36 3.13 6.81
C LEU A 60 -1.65 4.64 6.74
N VAL A 61 -0.69 5.49 7.18
CA VAL A 61 -0.82 6.94 7.09
C VAL A 61 -0.84 7.38 5.62
N MET A 62 -0.03 6.77 4.77
CA MET A 62 -0.03 7.03 3.33
C MET A 62 -1.38 6.67 2.67
N MET A 63 -2.03 5.57 3.10
CA MET A 63 -3.39 5.24 2.64
C MET A 63 -4.40 6.33 3.07
N ALA A 64 -4.32 6.81 4.30
CA ALA A 64 -5.17 7.91 4.77
C ALA A 64 -4.89 9.20 3.99
N GLU A 65 -3.62 9.52 3.75
CA GLU A 65 -3.17 10.67 2.97
C GLU A 65 -3.71 10.64 1.54
N GLY A 66 -3.54 9.51 0.85
CA GLY A 66 -4.05 9.33 -0.51
C GLY A 66 -5.57 9.43 -0.60
N PHE A 67 -6.29 8.83 0.35
CA PHE A 67 -7.75 8.91 0.40
C PHE A 67 -8.25 10.35 0.62
N MET A 68 -7.72 11.03 1.64
CA MET A 68 -8.14 12.41 1.94
C MET A 68 -7.80 13.36 0.80
N GLY A 69 -6.61 13.22 0.19
CA GLY A 69 -6.20 14.02 -0.96
C GLY A 69 -7.07 13.80 -2.20
N TYR A 70 -7.50 12.56 -2.43
CA TYR A 70 -8.39 12.23 -3.55
C TYR A 70 -9.79 12.86 -3.41
N VAL A 71 -10.25 13.11 -2.20
CA VAL A 71 -11.55 13.77 -1.95
C VAL A 71 -11.51 15.26 -2.30
N LEU A 72 -10.35 15.93 -2.22
CA LEU A 72 -10.23 17.39 -2.33
C LEU A 72 -10.65 17.98 -3.69
N PRO A 73 -10.45 17.34 -4.85
CA PRO A 73 -10.97 17.83 -6.12
C PRO A 73 -12.49 17.99 -6.17
N TRP A 74 -13.22 17.28 -5.31
CA TRP A 74 -14.67 17.34 -5.18
C TRP A 74 -15.43 17.04 -6.47
N GLY A 75 -14.88 16.13 -7.28
CA GLY A 75 -15.57 15.57 -8.43
C GLY A 75 -16.52 14.43 -8.04
N GLN A 76 -17.19 13.83 -9.01
CA GLN A 76 -18.16 12.76 -8.79
C GLN A 76 -17.56 11.55 -8.09
N THR A 77 -16.41 11.04 -8.54
CA THR A 77 -15.76 9.89 -7.88
C THR A 77 -15.17 10.26 -6.51
N SER A 78 -14.65 11.48 -6.34
CA SER A 78 -14.19 11.99 -5.04
C SER A 78 -15.30 11.96 -3.99
N PHE A 79 -16.44 12.56 -4.33
CA PHE A 79 -17.60 12.68 -3.43
C PHE A 79 -18.20 11.32 -3.09
N TRP A 80 -18.53 10.54 -4.12
CA TRP A 80 -19.17 9.24 -3.92
C TRP A 80 -18.23 8.18 -3.35
N GLY A 81 -16.94 8.23 -3.69
CA GLY A 81 -15.91 7.41 -3.05
C GLY A 81 -15.80 7.69 -1.54
N ALA A 82 -15.80 8.97 -1.15
CA ALA A 82 -15.84 9.36 0.26
C ALA A 82 -17.11 8.87 0.96
N GLN A 83 -18.27 9.01 0.30
CA GLN A 83 -19.56 8.52 0.82
C GLN A 83 -19.52 7.03 1.09
N VAL A 84 -18.98 6.22 0.17
CA VAL A 84 -18.84 4.76 0.33
C VAL A 84 -17.91 4.44 1.49
N ILE A 85 -16.68 4.94 1.49
CA ILE A 85 -15.67 4.60 2.51
C ILE A 85 -16.12 5.01 3.91
N ILE A 86 -16.64 6.23 4.08
CA ILE A 86 -17.09 6.69 5.40
C ILE A 86 -18.32 5.88 5.85
N SER A 87 -19.20 5.48 4.92
CA SER A 87 -20.36 4.66 5.26
C SER A 87 -20.02 3.28 5.82
N LEU A 88 -18.81 2.76 5.56
CA LEU A 88 -18.37 1.47 6.10
C LEU A 88 -18.18 1.52 7.61
N PHE A 89 -17.76 2.65 8.16
CA PHE A 89 -17.64 2.83 9.60
C PHE A 89 -18.99 2.74 10.30
N GLY A 90 -20.08 3.13 9.61
CA GLY A 90 -21.43 2.95 10.12
C GLY A 90 -21.89 1.50 10.33
N ALA A 91 -21.16 0.52 9.77
CA ALA A 91 -21.44 -0.90 10.00
C ALA A 91 -20.92 -1.41 11.36
N ILE A 92 -20.10 -0.64 12.07
CA ILE A 92 -19.56 -1.03 13.39
C ILE A 92 -20.71 -1.00 14.41
N PRO A 93 -20.97 -2.10 15.13
CA PRO A 93 -22.03 -2.13 16.10
C PRO A 93 -21.85 -1.07 17.21
N VAL A 94 -22.96 -0.51 17.69
CA VAL A 94 -23.07 0.44 18.81
C VAL A 94 -22.49 1.84 18.51
N ILE A 95 -21.30 1.96 17.94
CA ILE A 95 -20.61 3.26 17.75
C ILE A 95 -20.60 3.73 16.31
N GLY A 96 -20.99 2.89 15.35
CA GLY A 96 -20.75 3.11 13.93
C GLY A 96 -21.41 4.39 13.38
N GLU A 97 -22.66 4.64 13.71
CA GLU A 97 -23.39 5.84 13.26
C GLU A 97 -22.73 7.12 13.80
N GLY A 98 -22.45 7.17 15.10
CA GLY A 98 -21.78 8.32 15.71
C GLY A 98 -20.38 8.54 15.17
N LEU A 99 -19.62 7.46 14.91
CA LEU A 99 -18.30 7.54 14.30
C LEU A 99 -18.36 8.07 12.85
N GLN A 100 -19.32 7.59 12.09
CA GLN A 100 -19.55 8.06 10.70
C GLN A 100 -19.88 9.55 10.66
N GLU A 101 -20.78 10.02 11.53
CA GLU A 101 -21.13 11.42 11.66
C GLU A 101 -19.93 12.27 12.14
N TRP A 102 -19.17 11.75 13.11
CA TRP A 102 -17.98 12.43 13.59
C TRP A 102 -16.92 12.59 12.49
N ILE A 103 -16.70 11.57 11.63
CA ILE A 103 -15.76 11.66 10.50
C ILE A 103 -16.24 12.71 9.48
N ARG A 104 -17.52 12.71 9.14
CA ARG A 104 -18.10 13.68 8.22
C ARG A 104 -18.09 15.12 8.79
N GLY A 105 -18.34 15.21 10.10
CA GLY A 105 -18.60 16.48 10.79
C GLY A 105 -20.00 17.04 10.54
N ASP A 106 -20.83 16.28 9.87
CA ASP A 106 -22.21 16.59 9.50
C ASP A 106 -22.97 15.27 9.24
N PHE A 107 -24.30 15.33 9.13
CA PHE A 107 -25.14 14.17 8.76
C PHE A 107 -24.81 13.65 7.36
N LEU A 108 -24.43 14.53 6.44
CA LEU A 108 -24.03 14.22 5.07
C LEU A 108 -22.59 14.69 4.81
N ILE A 109 -22.00 14.20 3.74
CA ILE A 109 -20.72 14.73 3.24
C ILE A 109 -20.97 16.16 2.74
N SER A 110 -20.22 17.10 3.29
CA SER A 110 -20.43 18.54 3.09
C SER A 110 -19.09 19.29 3.04
N GLY A 111 -19.17 20.62 2.95
CA GLY A 111 -18.01 21.50 3.04
C GLY A 111 -17.23 21.34 4.35
N ILE A 112 -17.89 20.92 5.45
CA ILE A 112 -17.23 20.62 6.73
C ILE A 112 -16.31 19.41 6.58
N THR A 113 -16.78 18.34 5.92
CA THR A 113 -15.98 17.16 5.61
C THR A 113 -14.76 17.53 4.77
N LEU A 114 -14.98 18.34 3.72
CA LEU A 114 -13.91 18.81 2.83
C LEU A 114 -12.84 19.60 3.58
N ASN A 115 -13.24 20.54 4.45
CA ASN A 115 -12.31 21.34 5.25
C ASN A 115 -11.47 20.47 6.21
N ARG A 116 -12.09 19.49 6.87
CA ARG A 116 -11.36 18.56 7.74
C ARG A 116 -10.34 17.74 6.98
N PHE A 117 -10.73 17.21 5.83
CA PHE A 117 -9.84 16.41 4.99
C PHE A 117 -8.72 17.25 4.40
N PHE A 118 -9.00 18.50 4.03
CA PHE A 118 -7.98 19.45 3.60
C PHE A 118 -6.93 19.69 4.70
N ALA A 119 -7.36 20.00 5.92
CA ALA A 119 -6.45 20.25 7.04
C ALA A 119 -5.60 19.00 7.39
N LEU A 120 -6.19 17.82 7.34
CA LEU A 120 -5.49 16.57 7.58
C LEU A 120 -4.48 16.28 6.46
N HIS A 121 -4.87 16.37 5.19
CA HIS A 121 -4.03 16.08 4.03
C HIS A 121 -2.88 17.08 3.86
N VAL A 122 -3.10 18.36 4.12
CA VAL A 122 -2.08 19.40 3.85
C VAL A 122 -1.12 19.59 5.02
N ILE A 123 -1.55 19.29 6.25
CA ILE A 123 -0.76 19.60 7.46
C ILE A 123 -0.52 18.35 8.32
N ALA A 124 -1.59 17.76 8.87
CA ALA A 124 -1.43 16.79 9.95
C ALA A 124 -0.79 15.46 9.47
N LEU A 125 -1.33 14.87 8.42
CA LEU A 125 -0.82 13.59 7.91
C LEU A 125 0.59 13.69 7.31
N PRO A 126 0.96 14.73 6.53
CA PRO A 126 2.34 14.91 6.09
C PRO A 126 3.35 15.01 7.23
N LEU A 127 3.01 15.72 8.32
CA LEU A 127 3.88 15.81 9.49
C LEU A 127 4.04 14.46 10.21
N VAL A 128 2.93 13.73 10.39
CA VAL A 128 2.96 12.38 10.96
C VAL A 128 3.73 11.42 10.06
N LEU A 129 3.54 11.51 8.74
CA LEU A 129 4.26 10.68 7.77
C LEU A 129 5.77 10.95 7.83
N ALA A 130 6.18 12.22 7.85
CA ALA A 130 7.59 12.60 7.98
C ALA A 130 8.21 12.06 9.28
N LEU A 131 7.51 12.18 10.42
CA LEU A 131 7.95 11.62 11.69
C LEU A 131 8.12 10.10 11.62
N LEU A 132 7.14 9.39 11.07
CA LEU A 132 7.20 7.92 10.93
C LEU A 132 8.32 7.47 10.00
N VAL A 133 8.60 8.21 8.92
CA VAL A 133 9.74 7.94 8.02
C VAL A 133 11.05 8.10 8.77
N VAL A 134 11.20 9.15 9.59
CA VAL A 134 12.38 9.32 10.45
C VAL A 134 12.55 8.13 11.40
N LEU A 135 11.49 7.70 12.07
CA LEU A 135 11.54 6.55 12.97
C LEU A 135 11.87 5.24 12.23
N HIS A 136 11.34 5.06 11.02
CA HIS A 136 11.63 3.91 10.16
C HIS A 136 13.12 3.86 9.76
N VAL A 137 13.70 5.00 9.41
CA VAL A 137 15.13 5.12 9.04
C VAL A 137 16.02 4.97 10.27
N LEU A 138 15.65 5.53 11.43
CA LEU A 138 16.39 5.35 12.68
C LEU A 138 16.45 3.86 13.07
N ALA A 139 15.31 3.16 13.02
CA ALA A 139 15.26 1.72 13.29
C ALA A 139 16.15 0.92 12.30
N LEU A 140 16.23 1.35 11.04
CA LEU A 140 17.14 0.76 10.06
C LEU A 140 18.61 0.99 10.42
N HIS A 141 18.97 2.18 10.88
CA HIS A 141 20.34 2.51 11.28
C HIS A 141 20.83 1.69 12.47
N GLU A 142 19.93 1.42 13.44
CA GLU A 142 20.27 0.59 14.61
C GLU A 142 20.67 -0.84 14.23
N VAL A 143 19.91 -1.49 13.37
CA VAL A 143 20.12 -2.91 13.06
C VAL A 143 20.91 -3.13 11.75
N GLY A 144 20.99 -2.11 10.90
CA GLY A 144 21.65 -2.16 9.60
C GLY A 144 20.82 -2.76 8.48
N SER A 145 21.25 -2.48 7.24
CA SER A 145 20.60 -2.98 6.02
C SER A 145 20.70 -4.49 5.90
N ASN A 146 19.70 -5.08 5.25
CA ASN A 146 19.73 -6.47 4.82
C ASN A 146 20.37 -6.57 3.41
N ASN A 147 20.77 -7.78 3.01
CA ASN A 147 21.25 -8.07 1.68
C ASN A 147 20.38 -9.16 1.01
N PRO A 148 20.56 -9.41 -0.31
CA PRO A 148 19.75 -10.39 -1.03
C PRO A 148 19.86 -11.82 -0.52
N ASP A 149 20.95 -12.16 0.18
CA ASP A 149 21.20 -13.48 0.73
C ASP A 149 20.72 -13.62 2.18
N GLY A 150 20.41 -12.50 2.84
CA GLY A 150 19.99 -12.50 4.24
C GLY A 150 21.10 -12.79 5.23
N ILE A 151 22.36 -12.61 4.80
CA ILE A 151 23.56 -12.87 5.61
C ILE A 151 23.80 -11.70 6.55
N ASP A 152 24.18 -12.02 7.78
CA ASP A 152 24.57 -11.01 8.77
C ASP A 152 26.06 -10.69 8.62
N ILE A 153 26.37 -9.67 7.81
CA ILE A 153 27.75 -9.26 7.52
C ILE A 153 28.52 -8.75 8.75
N LYS A 154 27.82 -8.38 9.84
CA LYS A 154 28.48 -7.92 11.08
C LYS A 154 29.10 -9.05 11.91
N LYS A 155 28.83 -10.33 11.55
CA LYS A 155 29.45 -11.49 12.20
C LYS A 155 30.92 -11.68 11.85
N HIS A 156 31.34 -11.22 10.69
CA HIS A 156 32.70 -11.33 10.20
C HIS A 156 33.27 -9.93 9.97
N VAL A 157 34.09 -9.50 10.92
CA VAL A 157 34.70 -8.15 10.92
C VAL A 157 36.22 -8.26 10.92
N ASP A 158 36.89 -7.23 10.42
CA ASP A 158 38.32 -7.08 10.53
C ASP A 158 38.77 -6.64 11.94
N GLU A 159 40.07 -6.44 12.14
CA GLU A 159 40.66 -5.98 13.41
C GLU A 159 40.15 -4.60 13.87
N LYS A 160 39.58 -3.80 12.95
CA LYS A 160 39.00 -2.49 13.23
C LYS A 160 37.47 -2.54 13.43
N GLY A 161 36.88 -3.73 13.41
CA GLY A 161 35.44 -3.91 13.53
C GLY A 161 34.64 -3.60 12.25
N VAL A 162 35.30 -3.47 11.11
CA VAL A 162 34.64 -3.24 9.81
C VAL A 162 34.22 -4.59 9.21
N PRO A 163 32.95 -4.75 8.76
CA PRO A 163 32.51 -5.98 8.13
C PRO A 163 33.33 -6.35 6.90
N LEU A 164 33.82 -7.58 6.84
CA LEU A 164 34.64 -8.08 5.71
C LEU A 164 33.86 -8.12 4.38
N ASP A 165 32.53 -8.32 4.45
CA ASP A 165 31.62 -8.30 3.30
C ASP A 165 30.97 -6.92 3.11
N GLY A 166 31.48 -5.90 3.80
CA GLY A 166 31.03 -4.53 3.67
C GLY A 166 31.54 -3.87 2.40
N VAL A 167 30.71 -3.06 1.76
CA VAL A 167 31.12 -2.20 0.66
C VAL A 167 30.99 -0.74 1.08
N PRO A 168 31.90 0.16 0.66
CA PRO A 168 31.79 1.58 0.96
C PRO A 168 30.48 2.15 0.43
N PHE A 169 29.82 2.99 1.22
CA PHE A 169 28.58 3.64 0.75
C PHE A 169 28.86 4.49 -0.50
N HIS A 170 29.92 5.30 -0.43
CA HIS A 170 30.41 6.05 -1.59
C HIS A 170 31.73 5.45 -2.07
N PRO A 171 31.95 5.22 -3.38
CA PRO A 171 31.02 5.54 -4.49
C PRO A 171 29.98 4.45 -4.80
N TYR A 172 30.10 3.25 -4.24
CA TYR A 172 29.35 2.07 -4.66
C TYR A 172 27.83 2.29 -4.67
N PHE A 173 27.24 2.60 -3.52
CA PHE A 173 25.79 2.84 -3.45
C PHE A 173 25.38 4.16 -4.10
N THR A 174 26.17 5.21 -3.96
CA THR A 174 25.88 6.51 -4.56
C THR A 174 25.79 6.39 -6.08
N VAL A 175 26.80 5.82 -6.72
CA VAL A 175 26.81 5.65 -8.19
C VAL A 175 25.81 4.60 -8.64
N GLY A 176 25.68 3.47 -7.92
CA GLY A 176 24.72 2.41 -8.26
C GLY A 176 23.25 2.82 -8.10
N LYS A 177 22.93 3.88 -7.34
CA LYS A 177 21.55 4.40 -7.20
C LYS A 177 21.19 5.43 -8.27
N LEU A 178 22.14 6.14 -8.82
CA LEU A 178 21.88 7.16 -9.85
C LEU A 178 21.09 6.61 -11.06
N PRO A 179 21.47 5.48 -11.69
CA PRO A 179 20.70 4.91 -12.81
C PRO A 179 19.26 4.59 -12.44
N GLN A 180 19.01 4.13 -11.20
CA GLN A 180 17.67 3.82 -10.73
C GLN A 180 16.82 5.08 -10.58
N VAL A 181 17.40 6.16 -10.05
CA VAL A 181 16.73 7.47 -9.94
C VAL A 181 16.45 8.05 -11.32
N VAL A 182 17.43 8.00 -12.24
CA VAL A 182 17.27 8.47 -13.61
C VAL A 182 16.18 7.69 -14.34
N LEU A 183 16.17 6.37 -14.24
CA LEU A 183 15.11 5.54 -14.83
C LEU A 183 13.73 5.88 -14.27
N PHE A 184 13.63 6.02 -12.93
CA PHE A 184 12.38 6.42 -12.29
C PHE A 184 11.89 7.77 -12.81
N LEU A 185 12.75 8.79 -12.84
CA LEU A 185 12.40 10.12 -13.32
C LEU A 185 12.04 10.10 -14.81
N PHE A 186 12.75 9.32 -15.63
CA PHE A 186 12.46 9.17 -17.05
C PHE A 186 11.04 8.61 -17.28
N VAL A 187 10.67 7.54 -16.58
CA VAL A 187 9.33 6.96 -16.68
C VAL A 187 8.28 7.91 -16.11
N PHE A 188 8.56 8.53 -14.96
CA PHE A 188 7.66 9.49 -14.32
C PHE A 188 7.38 10.70 -15.22
N CYS A 189 8.40 11.32 -15.78
CA CYS A 189 8.25 12.41 -16.74
C CYS A 189 7.53 11.94 -18.01
N GLY A 190 7.83 10.74 -18.50
CA GLY A 190 7.12 10.16 -19.63
C GLY A 190 5.62 10.08 -19.39
N VAL A 191 5.19 9.66 -18.23
CA VAL A 191 3.76 9.63 -17.86
C VAL A 191 3.19 11.06 -17.78
N ILE A 192 3.85 11.98 -17.05
CA ILE A 192 3.37 13.35 -16.88
C ILE A 192 3.17 14.08 -18.22
N PHE A 193 4.12 13.94 -19.15
CA PHE A 193 4.09 14.69 -20.38
C PHE A 193 3.30 14.04 -21.53
N PHE A 194 3.16 12.71 -21.50
CA PHE A 194 2.55 11.99 -22.63
C PHE A 194 1.26 11.25 -22.30
N MET A 195 1.03 10.90 -21.01
CA MET A 195 -0.17 10.17 -20.58
C MET A 195 -0.57 10.45 -19.11
N PRO A 196 -0.78 11.73 -18.74
CA PRO A 196 -0.98 12.12 -17.33
C PRO A 196 -2.23 11.52 -16.69
N GLU A 197 -3.21 11.12 -17.46
CA GLU A 197 -4.43 10.45 -16.98
C GLU A 197 -4.24 8.94 -16.82
N GLY A 198 -3.16 8.38 -17.43
CA GLY A 198 -2.87 6.94 -17.36
C GLY A 198 -4.02 6.08 -17.86
N GLY A 199 -4.76 6.53 -18.91
CA GLY A 199 -5.95 5.83 -19.42
C GLY A 199 -7.11 5.77 -18.40
N GLY A 200 -7.20 6.74 -17.52
CA GLY A 200 -8.20 6.79 -16.45
C GLY A 200 -7.78 6.10 -15.13
N TYR A 201 -6.58 5.50 -15.07
CA TYR A 201 -6.07 4.89 -13.84
C TYR A 201 -5.43 5.89 -12.87
N PHE A 202 -4.86 6.98 -13.38
CA PHE A 202 -4.21 8.02 -12.56
C PHE A 202 -5.14 9.21 -12.30
N LEU A 203 -5.96 9.56 -13.29
CA LEU A 203 -7.03 10.54 -13.18
C LEU A 203 -8.29 9.97 -13.85
N GLU A 204 -9.31 9.73 -13.06
CA GLU A 204 -10.55 9.11 -13.51
C GLU A 204 -11.46 10.16 -14.18
N HIS A 205 -11.97 9.84 -15.38
CA HIS A 205 -12.81 10.74 -16.14
C HIS A 205 -14.05 11.27 -15.38
N PRO A 206 -14.81 10.45 -14.62
CA PRO A 206 -15.96 10.98 -13.88
C PRO A 206 -15.58 12.00 -12.79
N ASN A 207 -14.30 12.09 -12.39
CA ASN A 207 -13.85 13.05 -11.40
C ASN A 207 -13.61 14.46 -11.99
N PHE A 208 -13.67 14.62 -13.32
CA PHE A 208 -13.72 15.94 -13.98
C PHE A 208 -15.13 16.54 -13.97
N GLU A 209 -16.16 15.74 -13.65
CA GLU A 209 -17.51 16.24 -13.42
C GLU A 209 -17.65 16.74 -11.99
N MET A 210 -18.34 17.88 -11.80
CA MET A 210 -18.61 18.40 -10.47
C MET A 210 -19.49 17.43 -9.67
N ALA A 211 -19.18 17.28 -8.38
CA ALA A 211 -19.93 16.42 -7.49
C ALA A 211 -21.43 16.79 -7.46
N ASN A 212 -22.28 15.80 -7.72
CA ASN A 212 -23.71 15.92 -7.63
C ASN A 212 -24.26 14.87 -6.65
N ALA A 213 -24.69 15.34 -5.48
CA ALA A 213 -25.21 14.47 -4.42
C ALA A 213 -26.54 13.77 -4.79
N LEU A 214 -27.23 14.25 -5.83
CA LEU A 214 -28.52 13.70 -6.29
C LEU A 214 -28.34 12.67 -7.43
N LYS A 215 -27.13 12.51 -7.97
CA LYS A 215 -26.86 11.60 -9.09
C LYS A 215 -25.72 10.65 -8.74
N THR A 216 -26.05 9.46 -8.25
CA THR A 216 -25.08 8.40 -7.99
C THR A 216 -24.45 7.91 -9.30
N PRO A 217 -23.10 7.83 -9.43
CA PRO A 217 -22.46 7.22 -10.57
C PRO A 217 -22.82 5.73 -10.71
N GLU A 218 -22.88 5.24 -11.94
CA GLU A 218 -23.14 3.82 -12.23
C GLU A 218 -22.05 2.90 -11.62
N HIS A 219 -20.82 3.39 -11.57
CA HIS A 219 -19.69 2.67 -11.02
C HIS A 219 -18.86 3.57 -10.10
N ILE A 220 -18.73 3.14 -8.84
CA ILE A 220 -17.89 3.79 -7.84
C ILE A 220 -16.75 2.83 -7.50
N ALA A 221 -15.54 3.16 -7.90
CA ALA A 221 -14.34 2.41 -7.57
C ALA A 221 -13.32 3.35 -6.91
N PRO A 222 -12.51 2.87 -5.99
CA PRO A 222 -11.38 3.63 -5.48
C PRO A 222 -10.26 3.68 -6.53
N THR A 223 -9.30 4.58 -6.34
CA THR A 223 -8.06 4.59 -7.11
C THR A 223 -7.38 3.22 -7.07
N TRP A 224 -6.69 2.85 -8.15
CA TRP A 224 -6.16 1.51 -8.41
C TRP A 224 -5.35 0.91 -7.25
N TYR A 225 -4.62 1.71 -6.50
CA TYR A 225 -3.78 1.26 -5.39
C TYR A 225 -4.56 0.79 -4.15
N TYR A 226 -5.85 1.06 -4.06
CA TYR A 226 -6.75 0.45 -3.06
C TYR A 226 -7.51 -0.77 -3.61
N GLY A 227 -7.37 -1.05 -4.90
CA GLY A 227 -8.17 -2.04 -5.61
C GLY A 227 -8.18 -3.41 -4.95
N ALA A 228 -7.02 -3.91 -4.49
CA ALA A 228 -6.93 -5.21 -3.82
C ALA A 228 -7.79 -5.27 -2.55
N PHE A 229 -7.71 -4.25 -1.70
CA PHE A 229 -8.46 -4.19 -0.45
C PHE A 229 -9.96 -3.98 -0.69
N TYR A 230 -10.31 -3.18 -1.70
CA TYR A 230 -11.70 -3.00 -2.11
C TYR A 230 -12.31 -4.26 -2.71
N SER A 231 -11.53 -5.05 -3.45
CA SER A 231 -11.96 -6.37 -3.92
C SER A 231 -12.22 -7.33 -2.77
N ILE A 232 -11.35 -7.36 -1.77
CA ILE A 232 -11.52 -8.17 -0.55
C ILE A 232 -12.79 -7.76 0.19
N LEU A 233 -13.05 -6.45 0.33
CA LEU A 233 -14.29 -5.95 0.91
C LEU A 233 -15.51 -6.48 0.18
N ARG A 234 -15.53 -6.36 -1.16
CA ARG A 234 -16.67 -6.80 -2.01
C ARG A 234 -16.81 -8.31 -2.13
N ALA A 235 -15.75 -9.08 -1.85
CA ALA A 235 -15.78 -10.54 -1.87
C ALA A 235 -16.72 -11.12 -0.79
N ILE A 236 -16.98 -10.39 0.29
CA ILE A 236 -17.92 -10.77 1.34
C ILE A 236 -19.28 -10.16 1.02
N ASP A 237 -20.03 -10.82 0.17
CA ASP A 237 -21.37 -10.41 -0.30
C ASP A 237 -22.51 -11.20 0.35
N PHE A 238 -22.22 -11.97 1.40
CA PHE A 238 -23.14 -12.80 2.15
C PHE A 238 -22.90 -12.65 3.65
N PRO A 239 -23.92 -12.86 4.49
CA PRO A 239 -23.75 -12.83 5.93
C PRO A 239 -22.92 -14.04 6.41
N ILE A 240 -22.02 -13.82 7.36
CA ILE A 240 -21.23 -14.86 8.01
C ILE A 240 -21.77 -15.02 9.44
N PHE A 241 -22.51 -16.11 9.69
CA PHE A 241 -23.21 -16.33 10.95
C PHE A 241 -24.15 -15.14 11.28
N PHE A 242 -23.86 -14.41 12.36
CA PHE A 242 -24.60 -13.22 12.80
C PHE A 242 -24.02 -11.90 12.31
N ILE A 243 -22.95 -11.95 11.50
CA ILE A 243 -22.27 -10.76 10.95
C ILE A 243 -22.86 -10.45 9.59
N GLU A 244 -23.44 -9.27 9.43
CA GLU A 244 -23.93 -8.78 8.14
C GLU A 244 -22.80 -8.65 7.11
N ALA A 245 -23.11 -8.83 5.83
CA ALA A 245 -22.13 -8.77 4.74
C ALA A 245 -21.31 -7.48 4.74
N LYS A 246 -21.95 -6.32 5.01
CA LYS A 246 -21.27 -5.03 5.08
C LYS A 246 -20.19 -4.98 6.16
N LEU A 247 -20.51 -5.44 7.37
CA LEU A 247 -19.55 -5.52 8.48
C LEU A 247 -18.49 -6.58 8.19
N GLY A 248 -18.87 -7.75 7.67
CA GLY A 248 -17.95 -8.82 7.29
C GLY A 248 -16.92 -8.36 6.25
N GLY A 249 -17.36 -7.66 5.22
CA GLY A 249 -16.49 -7.07 4.20
C GLY A 249 -15.54 -6.01 4.78
N PHE A 250 -16.05 -5.12 5.64
CA PHE A 250 -15.24 -4.11 6.34
C PHE A 250 -14.16 -4.77 7.22
N MET A 251 -14.53 -5.81 7.99
CA MET A 251 -13.60 -6.58 8.81
C MET A 251 -12.55 -7.31 7.95
N ALA A 252 -12.94 -7.89 6.81
CA ALA A 252 -12.03 -8.55 5.90
C ALA A 252 -11.02 -7.55 5.29
N MET A 253 -11.48 -6.39 4.86
CA MET A 253 -10.62 -5.33 4.35
C MET A 253 -9.64 -4.83 5.42
N GLY A 254 -10.13 -4.52 6.62
CA GLY A 254 -9.28 -4.11 7.74
C GLY A 254 -8.32 -5.22 8.18
N GLY A 255 -8.78 -6.47 8.22
CA GLY A 255 -7.98 -7.65 8.52
C GLY A 255 -6.87 -7.91 7.50
N ALA A 256 -7.13 -7.63 6.21
CA ALA A 256 -6.12 -7.73 5.17
C ALA A 256 -4.96 -6.73 5.36
N ILE A 257 -5.26 -5.55 5.89
CA ILE A 257 -4.21 -4.57 6.24
C ILE A 257 -3.53 -4.97 7.57
N ALA A 258 -4.33 -5.35 8.57
CA ALA A 258 -3.82 -5.68 9.90
C ALA A 258 -2.88 -6.90 9.88
N ILE A 259 -3.16 -7.91 9.07
CA ILE A 259 -2.32 -9.12 8.97
C ILE A 259 -0.90 -8.82 8.49
N LEU A 260 -0.69 -7.75 7.73
CA LEU A 260 0.63 -7.32 7.30
C LEU A 260 1.52 -6.90 8.47
N PHE A 261 0.94 -6.32 9.54
CA PHE A 261 1.69 -5.92 10.73
C PHE A 261 2.31 -7.11 11.44
N VAL A 262 1.61 -8.25 11.46
CA VAL A 262 2.05 -9.45 12.19
C VAL A 262 2.94 -10.39 11.39
N LEU A 263 3.22 -10.06 10.12
CA LEU A 263 4.08 -10.85 9.22
C LEU A 263 5.40 -11.33 9.86
N PRO A 264 6.16 -10.47 10.62
CA PRO A 264 7.42 -10.89 11.22
C PRO A 264 7.31 -12.10 12.15
N TRP A 265 6.15 -12.30 12.77
CA TRP A 265 5.90 -13.39 13.71
C TRP A 265 5.22 -14.61 13.09
N LEU A 266 4.68 -14.46 11.89
CA LEU A 266 4.07 -15.57 11.14
C LEU A 266 5.13 -16.43 10.45
N ASP A 267 6.20 -15.83 9.96
CA ASP A 267 7.28 -16.55 9.26
C ASP A 267 8.21 -17.25 10.27
N ARG A 268 8.19 -18.58 10.24
CA ARG A 268 9.01 -19.44 11.09
C ARG A 268 10.19 -20.09 10.37
N SER A 269 10.52 -19.59 9.18
CA SER A 269 11.64 -20.11 8.38
C SER A 269 12.97 -19.83 9.11
N PRO A 270 13.90 -20.81 9.14
CA PRO A 270 15.24 -20.60 9.67
C PRO A 270 16.11 -19.74 8.76
N VAL A 271 15.68 -19.49 7.52
CA VAL A 271 16.39 -18.69 6.53
C VAL A 271 15.57 -17.48 6.12
N ARG A 272 16.24 -16.34 5.91
CA ARG A 272 15.58 -15.07 5.59
C ARG A 272 15.19 -14.96 4.11
N SER A 273 16.20 -15.04 3.25
CA SER A 273 16.02 -14.80 1.83
C SER A 273 15.28 -15.94 1.13
N TRP A 274 14.39 -15.58 0.22
CA TRP A 274 13.67 -16.52 -0.61
C TRP A 274 14.61 -17.41 -1.47
N ARG A 275 15.84 -16.97 -1.71
CA ARG A 275 16.86 -17.77 -2.42
C ARG A 275 17.09 -19.13 -1.76
N TYR A 276 17.04 -19.15 -0.44
CA TYR A 276 17.33 -20.33 0.40
C TYR A 276 16.08 -20.99 0.95
N LYS A 277 14.91 -20.35 0.87
CA LYS A 277 13.62 -20.95 1.23
C LYS A 277 13.26 -22.11 0.31
N GLY A 278 12.43 -23.00 0.81
CA GLY A 278 11.93 -24.14 0.08
C GLY A 278 10.94 -23.80 -1.03
N TRP A 279 10.43 -24.81 -1.70
CA TRP A 279 9.49 -24.65 -2.80
C TRP A 279 8.13 -24.14 -2.34
N MET A 280 7.69 -24.51 -1.11
CA MET A 280 6.39 -24.06 -0.57
C MET A 280 6.33 -22.54 -0.41
N SER A 281 7.37 -21.93 0.20
CA SER A 281 7.46 -20.47 0.31
C SER A 281 7.53 -19.80 -1.06
N LYS A 282 8.27 -20.37 -2.01
CA LYS A 282 8.39 -19.84 -3.37
C LYS A 282 7.06 -19.88 -4.12
N PHE A 283 6.35 -21.00 -4.03
CA PHE A 283 5.02 -21.14 -4.61
C PHE A 283 4.04 -20.16 -3.95
N ALA A 284 4.01 -20.11 -2.62
CA ALA A 284 3.12 -19.24 -1.87
C ALA A 284 3.29 -17.76 -2.25
N ILE A 285 4.52 -17.26 -2.36
CA ILE A 285 4.76 -15.84 -2.72
C ILE A 285 4.38 -15.54 -4.17
N VAL A 286 4.59 -16.46 -5.11
CA VAL A 286 4.20 -16.30 -6.51
C VAL A 286 2.67 -16.23 -6.63
N ILE A 287 1.96 -17.18 -6.02
CA ILE A 287 0.50 -17.22 -6.05
C ILE A 287 -0.08 -16.00 -5.33
N PHE A 288 0.51 -15.56 -4.20
CA PHE A 288 0.13 -14.33 -3.50
C PHE A 288 0.29 -13.10 -4.40
N ALA A 289 1.42 -12.97 -5.11
CA ALA A 289 1.66 -11.84 -6.01
C ALA A 289 0.64 -11.80 -7.16
N ILE A 290 0.33 -12.96 -7.76
CA ILE A 290 -0.71 -13.08 -8.80
C ILE A 290 -2.09 -12.72 -8.23
N ALA A 291 -2.44 -13.24 -7.06
CA ALA A 291 -3.72 -12.95 -6.42
C ALA A 291 -3.85 -11.45 -6.06
N PHE A 292 -2.78 -10.84 -5.53
CA PHE A 292 -2.77 -9.41 -5.21
C PHE A 292 -2.95 -8.54 -6.46
N ALA A 293 -2.24 -8.85 -7.55
CA ALA A 293 -2.39 -8.15 -8.83
C ALA A 293 -3.81 -8.31 -9.41
N MET A 294 -4.35 -9.54 -9.37
CA MET A 294 -5.72 -9.84 -9.80
C MET A 294 -6.76 -9.07 -8.96
N LEU A 295 -6.63 -9.09 -7.64
CA LEU A 295 -7.51 -8.34 -6.74
C LEU A 295 -7.42 -6.82 -6.98
N THR A 296 -6.21 -6.30 -7.24
CA THR A 296 -6.01 -4.89 -7.58
C THR A 296 -6.78 -4.51 -8.86
N TYR A 297 -6.67 -5.32 -9.89
CA TYR A 297 -7.42 -5.12 -11.14
C TYR A 297 -8.94 -5.22 -10.93
N LEU A 298 -9.40 -6.26 -10.24
CA LEU A 298 -10.82 -6.48 -9.98
C LEU A 298 -11.48 -5.37 -9.15
N GLY A 299 -10.70 -4.66 -8.33
CA GLY A 299 -11.19 -3.53 -7.53
C GLY A 299 -11.75 -2.39 -8.37
N GLY A 300 -11.19 -2.18 -9.57
CA GLY A 300 -11.67 -1.19 -10.54
C GLY A 300 -12.74 -1.73 -11.52
N GLN A 301 -13.10 -3.02 -11.46
CA GLN A 301 -14.02 -3.62 -12.41
C GLN A 301 -15.47 -3.64 -11.89
N PRO A 302 -16.46 -3.62 -12.81
CA PRO A 302 -17.87 -3.82 -12.47
C PRO A 302 -18.11 -5.16 -11.76
N VAL A 303 -19.17 -5.21 -10.95
CA VAL A 303 -19.58 -6.42 -10.25
C VAL A 303 -20.30 -7.33 -11.24
N THR A 304 -19.61 -8.39 -11.67
CA THR A 304 -20.18 -9.49 -12.47
C THR A 304 -20.04 -10.79 -11.70
N ALA A 305 -20.79 -11.82 -12.09
CA ALA A 305 -20.68 -13.15 -11.44
C ALA A 305 -19.24 -13.69 -11.49
N LEU A 306 -18.55 -13.55 -12.64
CA LEU A 306 -17.16 -13.98 -12.80
C LEU A 306 -16.22 -13.17 -11.91
N ASN A 307 -16.32 -11.84 -11.93
CA ASN A 307 -15.46 -10.98 -11.11
C ASN A 307 -15.66 -11.24 -9.62
N GLY A 308 -16.90 -11.53 -9.19
CA GLY A 308 -17.21 -11.91 -7.82
C GLY A 308 -16.54 -13.23 -7.40
N ILE A 309 -16.59 -14.26 -8.26
CA ILE A 309 -15.93 -15.55 -7.99
C ILE A 309 -14.40 -15.35 -7.91
N LEU A 310 -13.81 -14.65 -8.86
CA LEU A 310 -12.37 -14.39 -8.88
C LEU A 310 -11.92 -13.58 -7.65
N ALA A 311 -12.71 -12.59 -7.21
CA ALA A 311 -12.44 -11.83 -6.01
C ALA A 311 -12.46 -12.71 -4.75
N LYS A 312 -13.41 -13.64 -4.63
CA LYS A 312 -13.49 -14.62 -3.53
C LYS A 312 -12.26 -15.53 -3.52
N ILE A 313 -11.89 -16.09 -4.68
CA ILE A 313 -10.70 -16.94 -4.81
C ILE A 313 -9.44 -16.16 -4.42
N GLY A 314 -9.26 -14.95 -4.97
CA GLY A 314 -8.13 -14.09 -4.65
C GLY A 314 -8.06 -13.74 -3.16
N THR A 315 -9.20 -13.48 -2.53
CA THR A 315 -9.30 -13.20 -1.10
C THR A 315 -8.86 -14.39 -0.25
N VAL A 316 -9.30 -15.60 -0.61
CA VAL A 316 -8.88 -16.84 0.07
C VAL A 316 -7.36 -17.03 -0.06
N ILE A 317 -6.81 -16.84 -1.26
CA ILE A 317 -5.36 -16.96 -1.49
C ILE A 317 -4.59 -15.90 -0.69
N TYR A 318 -5.09 -14.66 -0.67
CA TYR A 318 -4.48 -13.57 0.10
C TYR A 318 -4.33 -13.95 1.58
N PHE A 319 -5.41 -14.36 2.22
CA PHE A 319 -5.37 -14.75 3.64
C PHE A 319 -4.63 -16.06 3.87
N ALA A 320 -4.76 -17.04 2.99
CA ALA A 320 -4.05 -18.32 3.09
C ALA A 320 -2.52 -18.12 3.09
N PHE A 321 -1.99 -17.18 2.32
CA PHE A 321 -0.57 -16.85 2.33
C PHE A 321 -0.05 -16.55 3.74
N PHE A 322 -0.77 -15.74 4.50
CA PHE A 322 -0.38 -15.36 5.87
C PHE A 322 -0.75 -16.42 6.91
N LEU A 323 -1.98 -16.91 6.88
CA LEU A 323 -2.49 -17.82 7.91
C LEU A 323 -1.81 -19.20 7.87
N LEU A 324 -1.42 -19.67 6.69
CA LEU A 324 -0.68 -20.93 6.54
C LEU A 324 0.85 -20.75 6.66
N MET A 325 1.34 -19.50 6.70
CA MET A 325 2.78 -19.22 6.77
C MET A 325 3.47 -19.89 7.95
N PRO A 326 2.95 -19.88 9.19
CA PRO A 326 3.59 -20.53 10.32
C PRO A 326 3.79 -22.04 10.13
N TRP A 327 2.98 -22.66 9.28
CA TRP A 327 3.05 -24.07 8.99
C TRP A 327 4.02 -24.36 7.85
N TYR A 328 3.82 -23.82 6.64
CA TYR A 328 4.66 -24.17 5.51
C TYR A 328 6.13 -23.71 5.66
N THR A 329 6.37 -22.57 6.31
CA THR A 329 7.73 -22.07 6.55
C THR A 329 8.49 -22.90 7.61
N LYS A 330 7.76 -23.60 8.49
CA LYS A 330 8.36 -24.47 9.52
C LYS A 330 8.76 -25.84 8.95
N ILE A 331 7.94 -26.40 8.05
CA ILE A 331 8.11 -27.79 7.59
C ILE A 331 8.93 -27.91 6.29
N GLU A 332 9.08 -26.84 5.54
CA GLU A 332 9.80 -26.89 4.27
C GLU A 332 11.30 -27.12 4.44
N LYS A 333 11.89 -27.83 3.47
CA LYS A 333 13.34 -28.01 3.40
C LYS A 333 13.98 -26.75 2.81
N THR A 334 14.86 -26.12 3.58
CA THR A 334 15.62 -24.95 3.17
C THR A 334 16.98 -25.33 2.60
N LYS A 335 17.58 -24.42 1.82
CA LYS A 335 18.96 -24.55 1.34
C LYS A 335 19.94 -23.98 2.39
N PRO A 336 21.18 -24.46 2.46
CA PRO A 336 22.19 -23.85 3.29
C PRO A 336 22.47 -22.40 2.84
N VAL A 337 22.54 -21.50 3.80
CA VAL A 337 22.93 -20.09 3.55
C VAL A 337 24.45 -20.01 3.62
N PRO A 338 25.14 -19.39 2.66
CA PRO A 338 26.57 -19.18 2.74
C PRO A 338 26.97 -18.40 4.01
N GLU A 339 28.14 -18.68 4.55
CA GLU A 339 28.65 -17.95 5.72
C GLU A 339 29.01 -16.50 5.40
N ARG A 340 29.45 -16.24 4.16
CA ARG A 340 29.83 -14.94 3.64
C ARG A 340 29.09 -14.63 2.34
N VAL A 341 29.00 -13.34 2.01
CA VAL A 341 28.36 -12.89 0.76
C VAL A 341 29.19 -13.45 -0.42
N PRO A 342 28.58 -14.20 -1.35
CA PRO A 342 29.27 -14.69 -2.55
C PRO A 342 29.78 -13.52 -3.41
N GLU A 343 30.93 -13.68 -4.02
CA GLU A 343 31.50 -12.71 -4.97
C GLU A 343 30.66 -12.52 -6.22
#